data_d980ca14682929ed1e50917d24952e40
#
_entry.id   d980ca14682929ed1e50917d24952e40
#
_cell.length_a   1.000
_cell.length_b   1.000
_cell.length_c   1.000
_cell.angle_alpha   90.00
_cell.angle_beta   90.00
_cell.angle_gamma   90.00
#
_symmetry.space_group_name_H-M   'P 1'
#
loop_
_entity.id
_entity.type
_entity.pdbx_description
1 polymer ?
#
loop_
_entity_poly.entity_id
_entity_poly.type
_entity_poly.pdbx_seq_one_letter_code
_entity_poly.pdbx_strand_id
1 'polypeptide(L)'
;GSYDKPGNSKIYEPVERIFHPSLPDKEKFLSFDRLWEIYEEESAMPGEENFYEYQLPPAELIEPIKKLSWDAYCATKGKGYTRVDIRMDAETKQLYVLEVNAQCGISEDENFTSIGAILRFSGKRFSQLVIEILNDAFVRASLKKHAYVRAANNARA
;
A
#
# COMPACT_ATOMS: atom_id res chain seq x y z
N GLY A 1 6.67 9.99 -0.27
CA GLY A 1 7.99 9.85 0.35
C GLY A 1 9.10 9.47 -0.62
N SER A 2 10.28 9.23 -0.08
CA SER A 2 11.43 8.77 -0.84
C SER A 2 12.35 7.92 0.04
N TYR A 3 12.87 6.81 -0.50
CA TYR A 3 13.73 5.87 0.21
C TYR A 3 15.02 6.51 0.74
N ASP A 4 15.54 7.53 0.05
CA ASP A 4 16.76 8.27 0.41
C ASP A 4 16.48 9.49 1.32
N LYS A 5 15.24 9.70 1.74
CA LYS A 5 14.80 10.80 2.61
C LYS A 5 13.76 10.32 3.64
N PRO A 6 14.14 9.45 4.56
CA PRO A 6 13.19 8.84 5.50
C PRO A 6 12.45 9.87 6.35
N GLY A 7 13.08 10.98 6.74
CA GLY A 7 12.44 12.03 7.55
C GLY A 7 11.25 12.73 6.90
N ASN A 8 11.09 12.61 5.57
CA ASN A 8 9.97 13.17 4.82
C ASN A 8 8.95 12.10 4.38
N SER A 9 9.21 10.85 4.74
CA SER A 9 8.35 9.74 4.37
C SER A 9 7.36 9.41 5.48
N LYS A 10 6.18 8.95 5.10
CA LYS A 10 5.13 8.53 6.03
C LYS A 10 4.70 7.11 5.70
N ILE A 11 4.41 6.34 6.73
CA ILE A 11 3.80 5.03 6.65
C ILE A 11 2.43 5.15 7.32
N TYR A 12 1.39 4.74 6.63
CA TYR A 12 0.04 4.70 7.17
C TYR A 12 -0.20 3.41 7.97
N GLU A 13 -1.33 3.38 8.69
CA GLU A 13 -1.72 2.18 9.42
C GLU A 13 -1.96 1.02 8.45
N PRO A 14 -1.39 -0.16 8.73
CA PRO A 14 -1.67 -1.33 7.92
C PRO A 14 -3.12 -1.78 8.12
N VAL A 15 -3.68 -2.41 7.11
CA VAL A 15 -4.99 -3.04 7.18
C VAL A 15 -4.88 -4.51 6.83
N GLU A 16 -5.66 -5.34 7.52
CA GLU A 16 -5.81 -6.75 7.24
C GLU A 16 -7.11 -6.98 6.47
N ARG A 17 -7.05 -7.82 5.44
CA ARG A 17 -8.23 -8.27 4.72
C ARG A 17 -8.69 -9.59 5.31
N ILE A 18 -9.86 -9.58 5.95
CA ILE A 18 -10.50 -10.76 6.51
C ILE A 18 -11.48 -11.29 5.49
N PHE A 19 -11.18 -12.46 4.96
CA PHE A 19 -12.04 -13.13 4.00
C PHE A 19 -13.21 -13.80 4.68
N HIS A 20 -14.35 -13.86 3.97
CA HIS A 20 -15.56 -14.45 4.47
C HIS A 20 -15.32 -15.91 4.92
N PRO A 21 -15.84 -16.33 6.10
CA PRO A 21 -15.55 -17.64 6.67
C PRO A 21 -16.07 -18.83 5.84
N SER A 22 -17.07 -18.62 4.98
CA SER A 22 -17.60 -19.67 4.09
C SER A 22 -16.65 -20.05 2.96
N LEU A 23 -15.63 -19.23 2.69
CA LEU A 23 -14.68 -19.51 1.63
C LEU A 23 -13.69 -20.60 2.03
N PRO A 24 -13.39 -21.55 1.14
CA PRO A 24 -12.29 -22.49 1.35
C PRO A 24 -10.96 -21.75 1.55
N ASP A 25 -10.08 -22.28 2.41
CA ASP A 25 -8.79 -21.62 2.71
C ASP A 25 -7.94 -21.33 1.48
N LYS A 26 -7.96 -22.23 0.48
CA LYS A 26 -7.28 -22.04 -0.79
C LYS A 26 -7.82 -20.88 -1.64
N GLU A 27 -9.02 -20.40 -1.36
CA GLU A 27 -9.69 -19.30 -2.06
C GLU A 27 -9.66 -17.98 -1.27
N LYS A 28 -9.06 -17.95 -0.08
CA LYS A 28 -8.93 -16.73 0.74
C LYS A 28 -7.79 -15.84 0.24
N PHE A 29 -7.90 -15.40 -1.01
CA PHE A 29 -7.04 -14.40 -1.64
C PHE A 29 -7.81 -13.64 -2.72
N LEU A 30 -7.28 -12.52 -3.17
CA LEU A 30 -7.89 -11.72 -4.22
C LEU A 30 -7.36 -12.20 -5.57
N SER A 31 -8.08 -13.15 -6.17
CA SER A 31 -7.81 -13.67 -7.50
C SER A 31 -8.31 -12.74 -8.60
N PHE A 32 -7.95 -13.05 -9.83
CA PHE A 32 -8.46 -12.36 -11.01
C PHE A 32 -9.97 -12.54 -11.13
N ASP A 33 -10.49 -13.78 -10.97
CA ASP A 33 -11.91 -14.09 -11.09
C ASP A 33 -12.73 -13.30 -10.07
N ARG A 34 -12.27 -13.20 -8.83
CA ARG A 34 -12.92 -12.43 -7.78
C ARG A 34 -12.91 -10.92 -8.04
N LEU A 35 -11.85 -10.41 -8.64
CA LEU A 35 -11.77 -9.00 -9.02
C LEU A 35 -12.75 -8.63 -10.14
N TRP A 36 -13.03 -9.56 -11.04
CA TRP A 36 -13.87 -9.34 -12.21
C TRP A 36 -15.22 -10.05 -12.16
N GLU A 37 -15.52 -10.73 -11.02
CA GLU A 37 -16.78 -11.44 -10.78
C GLU A 37 -17.11 -12.48 -11.86
N ILE A 38 -16.10 -13.15 -12.40
CA ILE A 38 -16.25 -14.14 -13.47
C ILE A 38 -16.69 -15.50 -12.93
N TYR A 39 -16.11 -15.93 -11.80
CA TYR A 39 -16.43 -17.18 -11.07
C TYR A 39 -16.43 -18.46 -11.92
N GLU A 40 -15.49 -18.59 -12.84
CA GLU A 40 -15.39 -19.80 -13.67
C GLU A 40 -14.86 -21.01 -12.90
N GLU A 41 -13.86 -20.79 -12.03
CA GLU A 41 -13.20 -21.83 -11.25
C GLU A 41 -13.39 -21.69 -9.74
N GLU A 42 -13.88 -20.57 -9.27
CA GLU A 42 -13.99 -20.23 -7.85
C GLU A 42 -15.45 -20.16 -7.41
N SER A 43 -15.66 -20.47 -6.10
CA SER A 43 -16.97 -20.41 -5.50
C SER A 43 -17.49 -18.98 -5.47
N ALA A 44 -18.72 -18.77 -5.95
CA ALA A 44 -19.42 -17.49 -5.78
C ALA A 44 -19.76 -17.28 -4.31
N MET A 45 -19.89 -16.00 -3.90
CA MET A 45 -20.34 -15.67 -2.56
C MET A 45 -21.84 -16.03 -2.37
N PRO A 46 -22.23 -16.54 -1.21
CA PRO A 46 -23.62 -16.76 -0.92
C PRO A 46 -24.36 -15.41 -0.73
N GLY A 47 -25.38 -15.17 -1.51
CA GLY A 47 -26.21 -13.96 -1.40
C GLY A 47 -25.47 -12.65 -1.77
N GLU A 48 -25.80 -11.58 -1.05
CA GLU A 48 -25.20 -10.24 -1.22
C GLU A 48 -24.09 -9.95 -0.20
N GLU A 49 -23.49 -10.97 0.40
CA GLU A 49 -22.46 -10.80 1.42
C GLU A 49 -21.14 -10.36 0.83
N ASN A 50 -20.41 -9.54 1.59
CA ASN A 50 -19.09 -9.08 1.18
C ASN A 50 -18.07 -10.21 1.20
N PHE A 51 -17.30 -10.30 0.15
CA PHE A 51 -16.23 -11.29 -0.01
C PHE A 51 -15.14 -11.16 1.06
N TYR A 52 -14.86 -9.94 1.50
CA TYR A 52 -13.93 -9.63 2.58
C TYR A 52 -14.30 -8.32 3.26
N GLU A 53 -13.73 -8.13 4.43
CA GLU A 53 -13.76 -6.87 5.17
C GLU A 53 -12.34 -6.43 5.54
N TYR A 54 -12.18 -5.13 5.79
CA TYR A 54 -10.91 -4.59 6.27
C TYR A 54 -10.98 -4.31 7.77
N GLN A 55 -9.93 -4.70 8.48
CA GLN A 55 -9.72 -4.39 9.90
C GLN A 55 -8.26 -4.00 10.16
N LEU A 56 -7.98 -3.50 11.37
CA LEU A 56 -6.59 -3.37 11.83
C LEU A 56 -6.05 -4.78 12.15
N PRO A 57 -4.79 -5.07 11.80
CA PRO A 57 -4.15 -6.29 12.26
C PRO A 57 -3.95 -6.26 13.79
N PRO A 58 -3.65 -7.39 14.43
CA PRO A 58 -3.26 -7.45 15.83
C PRO A 58 -2.17 -6.41 16.17
N ALA A 59 -2.31 -5.76 17.33
CA ALA A 59 -1.46 -4.61 17.70
C ALA A 59 0.04 -4.93 17.65
N GLU A 60 0.42 -6.14 18.03
CA GLU A 60 1.81 -6.63 17.99
C GLU A 60 2.38 -6.76 16.58
N LEU A 61 1.54 -6.81 15.54
CA LEU A 61 1.96 -6.92 14.14
C LEU A 61 2.10 -5.57 13.45
N ILE A 62 1.52 -4.49 14.00
CA ILE A 62 1.50 -3.17 13.36
C ILE A 62 2.92 -2.68 13.05
N GLU A 63 3.78 -2.62 14.05
CA GLU A 63 5.16 -2.13 13.86
C GLU A 63 6.03 -3.07 13.02
N PRO A 64 5.99 -4.41 13.18
CA PRO A 64 6.63 -5.33 12.26
C PRO A 64 6.20 -5.16 10.79
N ILE A 65 4.90 -4.97 10.53
CA ILE A 65 4.38 -4.75 9.18
C ILE A 65 4.88 -3.41 8.62
N LYS A 66 4.82 -2.33 9.41
CA LYS A 66 5.33 -1.01 9.01
C LYS A 66 6.82 -1.06 8.67
N LYS A 67 7.61 -1.73 9.52
CA LYS A 67 9.04 -1.90 9.27
C LYS A 67 9.31 -2.69 7.99
N LEU A 68 8.65 -3.82 7.80
CA LEU A 68 8.82 -4.64 6.60
C LEU A 68 8.40 -3.88 5.33
N SER A 69 7.32 -3.11 5.40
CA SER A 69 6.85 -2.26 4.30
C SER A 69 7.89 -1.19 3.93
N TRP A 70 8.50 -0.56 4.94
CA TRP A 70 9.55 0.43 4.73
C TRP A 70 10.81 -0.20 4.12
N ASP A 71 11.24 -1.34 4.64
CA ASP A 71 12.40 -2.08 4.12
C ASP A 71 12.20 -2.46 2.65
N ALA A 72 11.01 -2.98 2.29
CA ALA A 72 10.66 -3.32 0.93
C ALA A 72 10.63 -2.08 0.00
N TYR A 73 10.07 -0.96 0.47
CA TYR A 73 10.09 0.31 -0.25
C TYR A 73 11.51 0.82 -0.50
N CYS A 74 12.39 0.69 0.49
CA CYS A 74 13.81 1.05 0.35
C CYS A 74 14.55 0.13 -0.62
N ALA A 75 14.33 -1.19 -0.53
CA ALA A 75 14.96 -2.17 -1.40
C ALA A 75 14.62 -1.95 -2.88
N THR A 76 13.39 -1.52 -3.16
CA THR A 76 12.94 -1.15 -4.51
C THR A 76 13.28 0.28 -4.92
N LYS A 77 14.03 1.04 -4.09
CA LYS A 77 14.36 2.45 -4.30
C LYS A 77 13.13 3.32 -4.52
N GLY A 78 12.08 3.09 -3.72
CA GLY A 78 10.77 3.71 -3.84
C GLY A 78 10.81 5.24 -3.80
N LYS A 79 10.01 5.88 -4.66
CA LYS A 79 9.79 7.33 -4.71
C LYS A 79 8.33 7.61 -5.01
N GLY A 80 7.73 8.53 -4.26
CA GLY A 80 6.30 8.81 -4.36
C GLY A 80 5.51 7.98 -3.35
N TYR A 81 4.46 7.32 -3.80
CA TYR A 81 3.62 6.46 -2.98
C TYR A 81 3.63 5.02 -3.50
N THR A 82 3.35 4.09 -2.61
CA THR A 82 3.24 2.67 -2.93
C THR A 82 2.34 1.97 -1.93
N ARG A 83 1.79 0.82 -2.31
CA ARG A 83 1.18 -0.16 -1.41
C ARG A 83 2.07 -1.40 -1.39
N VAL A 84 2.32 -1.94 -0.22
CA VAL A 84 3.05 -3.19 -0.05
C VAL A 84 2.05 -4.25 0.39
N ASP A 85 1.96 -5.32 -0.37
CA ASP A 85 1.09 -6.45 -0.07
C ASP A 85 1.90 -7.52 0.66
N ILE A 86 1.41 -7.93 1.84
CA ILE A 86 2.11 -8.79 2.79
C ILE A 86 1.23 -9.99 3.15
N ARG A 87 1.85 -11.14 3.29
CA ARG A 87 1.23 -12.34 3.84
C ARG A 87 2.00 -12.81 5.07
N MET A 88 1.26 -13.40 6.00
CA MET A 88 1.85 -14.08 7.16
C MET A 88 1.66 -15.58 7.01
N ASP A 89 2.72 -16.31 7.23
CA ASP A 89 2.66 -17.78 7.33
C ASP A 89 1.89 -18.18 8.59
N ALA A 90 0.94 -19.09 8.44
CA ALA A 90 0.04 -19.45 9.52
C ALA A 90 0.72 -20.24 10.67
N GLU A 91 1.77 -21.01 10.38
CA GLU A 91 2.47 -21.84 11.34
C GLU A 91 3.61 -21.07 12.02
N THR A 92 4.49 -20.48 11.21
CA THR A 92 5.71 -19.80 11.69
C THR A 92 5.47 -18.38 12.13
N LYS A 93 4.31 -17.78 11.76
CA LYS A 93 3.98 -16.35 11.95
C LYS A 93 4.97 -15.40 11.24
N GLN A 94 5.77 -15.91 10.33
CA GLN A 94 6.68 -15.11 9.53
C GLN A 94 5.93 -14.25 8.52
N LEU A 95 6.30 -12.98 8.43
CA LEU A 95 5.76 -12.04 7.43
C LEU A 95 6.58 -12.08 6.13
N TYR A 96 5.88 -12.10 4.99
CA TYR A 96 6.48 -12.12 3.67
C TYR A 96 5.88 -11.02 2.80
N VAL A 97 6.73 -10.25 2.13
CA VAL A 97 6.30 -9.31 1.08
C VAL A 97 5.95 -10.10 -0.17
N LEU A 98 4.75 -9.95 -0.67
CA LEU A 98 4.32 -10.51 -1.95
C LEU A 98 4.62 -9.53 -3.08
N GLU A 99 4.28 -8.25 -2.88
CA GLU A 99 4.34 -7.27 -3.93
C GLU A 99 4.60 -5.86 -3.37
N VAL A 100 5.34 -5.06 -4.13
CA VAL A 100 5.50 -3.62 -3.92
C VAL A 100 4.85 -2.91 -5.10
N ASN A 101 3.61 -2.46 -4.90
CA ASN A 101 2.78 -1.85 -5.93
C ASN A 101 3.14 -0.37 -6.10
N ALA A 102 4.04 -0.07 -7.01
CA ALA A 102 4.28 1.30 -7.45
C ALA A 102 3.07 1.79 -8.25
N GLN A 103 2.57 2.97 -7.92
CA GLN A 103 1.38 3.55 -8.56
C GLN A 103 0.11 2.70 -8.38
N CYS A 104 -0.06 2.11 -7.19
CA CYS A 104 -1.31 1.43 -6.87
C CYS A 104 -2.50 2.37 -7.08
N GLY A 105 -3.64 1.80 -7.46
CA GLY A 105 -4.89 2.56 -7.58
C GLY A 105 -5.20 3.29 -6.28
N ILE A 106 -5.60 4.55 -6.37
CA ILE A 106 -6.05 5.36 -5.24
C ILE A 106 -7.54 5.63 -5.37
N SER A 107 -8.27 5.44 -4.27
CA SER A 107 -9.71 5.67 -4.19
C SER A 107 -10.07 6.11 -2.78
N GLU A 108 -11.14 6.87 -2.65
CA GLU A 108 -11.73 7.22 -1.36
C GLU A 108 -12.73 6.18 -0.84
N ASP A 109 -13.00 5.14 -1.63
CA ASP A 109 -13.90 4.06 -1.23
C ASP A 109 -13.28 3.23 -0.10
N GLU A 110 -13.81 3.46 1.11
CA GLU A 110 -13.29 2.89 2.36
C GLU A 110 -13.62 1.40 2.54
N ASN A 111 -14.62 0.90 1.83
CA ASN A 111 -15.13 -0.46 2.02
C ASN A 111 -14.52 -1.45 1.02
N PHE A 112 -14.34 -1.02 -0.23
CA PHE A 112 -13.93 -1.91 -1.32
C PHE A 112 -12.50 -1.71 -1.78
N THR A 113 -11.83 -0.62 -1.39
CA THR A 113 -10.43 -0.40 -1.76
C THR A 113 -9.49 -0.44 -0.56
N SER A 114 -8.31 -1.06 -0.76
CA SER A 114 -7.29 -1.11 0.30
C SER A 114 -6.79 0.28 0.69
N ILE A 115 -6.69 1.21 -0.27
CA ILE A 115 -6.25 2.59 0.04
C ILE A 115 -7.33 3.33 0.84
N GLY A 116 -8.60 3.20 0.47
CA GLY A 116 -9.70 3.77 1.24
C GLY A 116 -9.72 3.26 2.69
N ALA A 117 -9.61 1.94 2.87
CA ALA A 117 -9.53 1.33 4.19
C ALA A 117 -8.30 1.82 5.00
N ILE A 118 -7.11 1.88 4.39
CA ILE A 118 -5.89 2.41 5.00
C ILE A 118 -6.11 3.85 5.48
N LEU A 119 -6.71 4.70 4.67
CA LEU A 119 -7.00 6.08 5.03
C LEU A 119 -7.97 6.18 6.20
N ARG A 120 -9.06 5.39 6.18
CA ARG A 120 -10.04 5.30 7.26
C ARG A 120 -9.37 4.98 8.60
N PHE A 121 -8.59 3.91 8.65
CA PHE A 121 -7.91 3.48 9.88
C PHE A 121 -6.76 4.41 10.29
N SER A 122 -6.18 5.15 9.35
CA SER A 122 -5.19 6.19 9.64
C SER A 122 -5.79 7.54 10.04
N GLY A 123 -7.11 7.67 10.08
CA GLY A 123 -7.80 8.94 10.36
C GLY A 123 -7.50 10.02 9.32
N LYS A 124 -7.32 9.64 8.05
CA LYS A 124 -6.94 10.53 6.94
C LYS A 124 -8.05 10.64 5.91
N ARG A 125 -8.29 11.85 5.41
CA ARG A 125 -9.17 12.07 4.26
C ARG A 125 -8.41 11.81 2.96
N PHE A 126 -9.10 11.36 1.94
CA PHE A 126 -8.55 11.14 0.61
C PHE A 126 -7.85 12.38 0.04
N SER A 127 -8.46 13.55 0.19
CA SER A 127 -7.86 14.82 -0.23
C SER A 127 -6.51 15.11 0.42
N GLN A 128 -6.31 14.71 1.68
CA GLN A 128 -5.02 14.86 2.35
C GLN A 128 -3.95 13.96 1.74
N LEU A 129 -4.29 12.71 1.37
CA LEU A 129 -3.37 11.82 0.65
C LEU A 129 -2.95 12.45 -0.68
N VAL A 130 -3.90 12.95 -1.47
CA VAL A 130 -3.60 13.59 -2.77
C VAL A 130 -2.68 14.79 -2.59
N ILE A 131 -2.94 15.66 -1.62
CA ILE A 131 -2.09 16.81 -1.30
C ILE A 131 -0.67 16.35 -0.87
N GLU A 132 -0.55 15.32 -0.06
CA GLU A 132 0.75 14.77 0.35
C GLU A 132 1.55 14.21 -0.83
N ILE A 133 0.89 13.52 -1.77
CA ILE A 133 1.52 13.03 -3.02
C ILE A 133 2.01 14.20 -3.87
N LEU A 134 1.20 15.23 -4.06
CA LEU A 134 1.56 16.43 -4.83
C LEU A 134 2.74 17.17 -4.20
N ASN A 135 2.69 17.41 -2.88
CA ASN A 135 3.76 18.10 -2.16
C ASN A 135 5.09 17.33 -2.28
N ASP A 136 5.07 16.00 -2.13
CA ASP A 136 6.26 15.18 -2.32
C ASP A 136 6.81 15.29 -3.76
N ALA A 137 5.94 15.30 -4.76
CA ALA A 137 6.33 15.47 -6.15
C ALA A 137 6.97 16.84 -6.41
N PHE A 138 6.41 17.93 -5.87
CA PHE A 138 6.95 19.28 -5.98
C PHE A 138 8.33 19.41 -5.30
N VAL A 139 8.49 18.88 -4.09
CA VAL A 139 9.79 18.86 -3.39
C VAL A 139 10.84 18.14 -4.21
N ARG A 140 10.52 16.98 -4.78
CA ARG A 140 11.44 16.21 -5.62
C ARG A 140 11.79 16.96 -6.92
N ALA A 141 10.83 17.62 -7.55
CA ALA A 141 11.05 18.42 -8.77
C ALA A 141 11.95 19.63 -8.50
N SER A 142 11.72 20.35 -7.41
CA SER A 142 12.53 21.52 -7.01
C SER A 142 13.99 21.13 -6.76
N LEU A 143 14.24 20.01 -6.09
CA LEU A 143 15.59 19.50 -5.83
C LEU A 143 16.31 19.11 -7.12
N LYS A 144 15.63 18.52 -8.10
CA LYS A 144 16.21 18.24 -9.41
C LYS A 144 16.63 19.53 -10.11
N LYS A 145 15.76 20.55 -10.14
CA LYS A 145 16.05 21.85 -10.76
C LYS A 145 17.30 22.49 -10.17
N HIS A 146 17.44 22.51 -8.85
CA HIS A 146 18.63 23.06 -8.18
C HIS A 146 19.91 22.27 -8.50
N ALA A 147 19.83 20.96 -8.62
CA ALA A 147 20.97 20.13 -9.00
C ALA A 147 21.44 20.44 -10.44
N TYR A 148 20.52 20.59 -11.39
CA TYR A 148 20.85 20.96 -12.78
C TYR A 148 21.49 22.35 -12.86
N VAL A 149 20.99 23.34 -12.15
CA VAL A 149 21.54 24.71 -12.13
C VAL A 149 22.97 24.70 -11.56
N ARG A 150 23.22 23.95 -10.47
CA ARG A 150 24.59 23.82 -9.90
C ARG A 150 25.53 23.14 -10.87
N ALA A 151 25.14 22.04 -11.52
CA ALA A 151 25.96 21.34 -12.48
C ALA A 151 26.31 22.23 -13.70
N ALA A 152 25.34 22.98 -14.23
CA ALA A 152 25.54 23.90 -15.33
C ALA A 152 26.48 25.05 -14.97
N ASN A 153 26.43 25.58 -13.76
CA ASN A 153 27.33 26.63 -13.29
C ASN A 153 28.76 26.12 -13.09
N ASN A 154 28.95 24.91 -12.58
CA ASN A 154 30.28 24.31 -12.41
C ASN A 154 30.92 23.92 -13.73
N ALA A 155 30.14 23.65 -14.78
CA ALA A 155 30.67 23.33 -16.11
C ALA A 155 31.11 24.60 -16.92
N ARG A 156 30.77 25.78 -16.41
CA ARG A 156 31.13 27.09 -17.02
C ARG A 156 32.29 27.82 -16.32
N ALA A 157 32.71 27.29 -15.17
CA ALA A 157 33.86 27.77 -14.40
C ALA A 157 35.11 26.95 -14.71
#